data_0cc0e4ccca65084978bf278b498a01b9
#
_entry.id   0cc0e4ccca65084978bf278b498a01b9
#
_cell.length_a   1.000
_cell.length_b   1.000
_cell.length_c   1.000
_cell.angle_alpha   90.00
_cell.angle_beta   90.00
_cell.angle_gamma   90.00
#
_symmetry.space_group_name_H-M   'P 1'
#
loop_
_entity.id
_entity.type
_entity.pdbx_description
1 polymer ?
#
loop_
_entity_poly.entity_id
_entity_poly.type
_entity_poly.pdbx_seq_one_letter_code
_entity_poly.pdbx_strand_id
1 'polypeptide(L)'
;PKGGIVPDRDLCIWYAAYSDMRYSLFSAEQRADFKDDLSAWKALTASENSGSLILWLYDESYNNYLTYFGTTMSAIDAIVDEVVEMKAEMLLVLGAYDADNIWHSEMRNYIWTRKMANRSLKAEDLRDKFIENYFGAQAASYIRAYCEDYDSYYSDNDANYPVKNGNEYYSRVIVSEH
;
A
#
# COMPACT_ATOMS: atom_id res chain seq x y z
N PRO A 1 18.04 1.72 -12.45
CA PRO A 1 18.38 1.68 -13.88
C PRO A 1 19.88 1.61 -14.06
N LYS A 2 20.32 0.59 -14.80
CA LYS A 2 21.74 0.37 -15.08
C LYS A 2 22.07 1.05 -16.43
N GLY A 3 23.17 1.78 -16.51
CA GLY A 3 23.69 2.28 -17.77
C GLY A 3 23.71 3.79 -18.00
N GLY A 4 23.37 4.60 -17.01
CA GLY A 4 23.48 6.06 -17.11
C GLY A 4 22.48 6.73 -18.07
N ILE A 5 21.45 6.02 -18.49
CA ILE A 5 20.37 6.57 -19.32
C ILE A 5 19.45 7.38 -18.43
N VAL A 6 19.32 8.66 -18.73
CA VAL A 6 18.34 9.57 -18.09
C VAL A 6 17.10 9.61 -18.99
N PRO A 7 15.90 9.39 -18.47
CA PRO A 7 14.68 9.53 -19.25
C PRO A 7 14.54 10.96 -19.79
N ASP A 8 14.12 11.08 -21.06
CA ASP A 8 13.78 12.38 -21.62
C ASP A 8 12.64 13.02 -20.80
N ARG A 9 12.65 14.35 -20.70
CA ARG A 9 11.66 15.11 -19.92
C ARG A 9 10.22 14.88 -20.37
N ASP A 10 10.01 14.50 -21.63
CA ASP A 10 8.70 14.27 -22.20
C ASP A 10 8.21 12.83 -21.99
N LEU A 11 9.01 11.99 -21.28
CA LEU A 11 8.65 10.64 -20.91
C LEU A 11 8.13 10.57 -19.49
N CYS A 12 7.10 9.76 -19.28
CA CYS A 12 6.60 9.41 -17.97
C CYS A 12 6.99 7.95 -17.65
N ILE A 13 7.78 7.77 -16.62
CA ILE A 13 8.20 6.44 -16.16
C ILE A 13 7.12 5.88 -15.24
N TRP A 14 6.52 4.80 -15.68
CA TRP A 14 5.54 4.09 -14.89
C TRP A 14 6.20 2.91 -14.17
N TYR A 15 6.54 3.10 -12.91
CA TYR A 15 7.20 2.10 -12.09
C TYR A 15 6.16 1.27 -11.32
N ALA A 16 5.96 0.03 -11.77
CA ALA A 16 5.14 -0.96 -11.08
C ALA A 16 5.94 -1.56 -9.93
N ALA A 17 5.60 -1.19 -8.71
CA ALA A 17 6.37 -1.47 -7.51
C ALA A 17 5.74 -2.59 -6.69
N TYR A 18 6.43 -3.73 -6.58
CA TYR A 18 6.08 -4.80 -5.66
C TYR A 18 6.71 -4.54 -4.29
N SER A 19 6.06 -3.69 -3.52
CA SER A 19 6.43 -3.39 -2.13
C SER A 19 5.62 -4.23 -1.15
N ASP A 20 6.14 -4.38 0.05
CA ASP A 20 5.33 -4.84 1.17
C ASP A 20 4.49 -3.67 1.68
N MET A 21 3.20 -3.71 1.38
CA MET A 21 2.28 -2.61 1.66
C MET A 21 1.94 -2.46 3.16
N ARG A 22 2.45 -3.34 4.03
CA ARG A 22 2.32 -3.18 5.49
C ARG A 22 3.21 -2.05 6.02
N TYR A 23 4.20 -1.64 5.24
CA TYR A 23 5.23 -0.67 5.64
C TYR A 23 5.31 0.49 4.66
N SER A 24 5.86 1.60 5.12
CA SER A 24 6.23 2.70 4.23
C SER A 24 7.27 2.26 3.20
N LEU A 25 7.34 2.96 2.07
CA LEU A 25 8.17 2.56 0.92
C LEU A 25 9.67 2.51 1.24
N PHE A 26 10.12 3.36 2.16
CA PHE A 26 11.54 3.46 2.56
C PHE A 26 11.82 2.89 3.95
N SER A 27 10.89 2.18 4.55
CA SER A 27 11.10 1.58 5.88
C SER A 27 12.23 0.55 5.89
N ALA A 28 12.74 0.23 7.07
CA ALA A 28 13.81 -0.76 7.23
C ALA A 28 13.34 -2.16 6.81
N GLU A 29 12.07 -2.45 7.01
CA GLU A 29 11.41 -3.73 6.75
C GLU A 29 11.19 -4.00 5.26
N GLN A 30 11.22 -2.96 4.42
CA GLN A 30 11.15 -3.14 2.97
C GLN A 30 12.38 -3.85 2.43
N ARG A 31 12.18 -4.62 1.37
CA ARG A 31 13.26 -5.32 0.66
C ARG A 31 14.31 -4.32 0.16
N ALA A 32 15.58 -4.69 0.34
CA ALA A 32 16.71 -3.82 -0.04
C ALA A 32 16.71 -3.51 -1.55
N ASP A 33 16.49 -4.53 -2.39
CA ASP A 33 16.45 -4.38 -3.86
C ASP A 33 15.33 -3.42 -4.31
N PHE A 34 14.16 -3.49 -3.68
CA PHE A 34 13.07 -2.57 -3.95
C PHE A 34 13.43 -1.12 -3.59
N LYS A 35 14.00 -0.90 -2.40
CA LYS A 35 14.42 0.44 -1.96
C LYS A 35 15.52 1.02 -2.85
N ASP A 36 16.46 0.18 -3.27
CA ASP A 36 17.55 0.59 -4.18
C ASP A 36 16.99 1.01 -5.54
N ASP A 37 16.08 0.23 -6.10
CA ASP A 37 15.42 0.55 -7.38
C ASP A 37 14.58 1.83 -7.28
N LEU A 38 13.76 1.96 -6.24
CA LEU A 38 12.93 3.14 -6.03
C LEU A 38 13.78 4.40 -5.83
N SER A 39 14.88 4.29 -5.05
CA SER A 39 15.82 5.39 -4.84
C SER A 39 16.52 5.81 -6.14
N ALA A 40 16.87 4.83 -6.98
CA ALA A 40 17.47 5.10 -8.27
C ALA A 40 16.50 5.81 -9.22
N TRP A 41 15.24 5.40 -9.28
CA TRP A 41 14.22 6.09 -10.07
C TRP A 41 13.95 7.50 -9.55
N LYS A 42 13.79 7.67 -8.23
CA LYS A 42 13.67 8.99 -7.59
C LYS A 42 14.81 9.93 -7.99
N ALA A 43 16.05 9.42 -7.96
CA ALA A 43 17.22 10.23 -8.32
C ALA A 43 17.24 10.63 -9.80
N LEU A 44 16.81 9.72 -10.69
CA LEU A 44 16.77 9.97 -12.13
C LEU A 44 15.68 10.97 -12.52
N THR A 45 14.54 10.96 -11.84
CA THR A 45 13.40 11.83 -12.14
C THR A 45 13.38 13.12 -11.28
N ALA A 46 14.40 13.35 -10.46
CA ALA A 46 14.50 14.55 -9.61
C ALA A 46 14.85 15.83 -10.37
N SER A 47 15.41 15.73 -11.58
CA SER A 47 15.81 16.88 -12.39
C SER A 47 14.63 17.44 -13.19
N GLU A 48 14.54 18.76 -13.31
CA GLU A 48 13.52 19.44 -14.15
C GLU A 48 13.65 19.09 -15.65
N ASN A 49 14.79 18.56 -16.05
CA ASN A 49 15.07 18.14 -17.43
C ASN A 49 14.93 16.62 -17.63
N SER A 50 14.46 15.90 -16.65
CA SER A 50 14.22 14.46 -16.73
C SER A 50 12.73 14.15 -16.80
N GLY A 51 12.41 12.92 -17.23
CA GLY A 51 11.04 12.42 -17.23
C GLY A 51 10.41 12.40 -15.84
N SER A 52 9.10 12.31 -15.79
CA SER A 52 8.32 12.20 -14.55
C SER A 52 8.20 10.76 -14.07
N LEU A 53 7.84 10.58 -12.81
CA LEU A 53 7.62 9.26 -12.19
C LEU A 53 6.14 9.09 -11.82
N ILE A 54 5.55 8.01 -12.29
CA ILE A 54 4.29 7.47 -11.79
C ILE A 54 4.59 6.21 -10.98
N LEU A 55 4.05 6.13 -9.78
CA LEU A 55 4.18 4.95 -8.94
C LEU A 55 2.90 4.12 -9.02
N TRP A 56 3.06 2.82 -9.30
CA TRP A 56 1.98 1.84 -9.30
C TRP A 56 2.22 0.84 -8.18
N LEU A 57 1.39 0.89 -7.15
CA LEU A 57 1.41 -0.01 -6.01
C LEU A 57 0.29 -1.05 -6.12
N TYR A 58 0.50 -2.19 -5.49
CA TYR A 58 -0.45 -3.29 -5.47
C TYR A 58 -1.00 -3.47 -4.05
N ASP A 59 -2.22 -3.00 -3.82
CA ASP A 59 -2.92 -3.13 -2.55
C ASP A 59 -3.86 -4.35 -2.56
N GLU A 60 -3.38 -5.45 -3.16
CA GLU A 60 -4.10 -6.71 -3.26
C GLU A 60 -3.15 -7.92 -3.37
N SER A 61 -3.68 -9.10 -3.10
CA SER A 61 -3.00 -10.38 -3.35
C SER A 61 -3.67 -11.13 -4.49
N TYR A 62 -2.94 -11.38 -5.54
CA TYR A 62 -3.43 -12.16 -6.69
C TYR A 62 -3.62 -13.65 -6.41
N ASN A 63 -3.02 -14.20 -5.35
CA ASN A 63 -3.08 -15.62 -5.06
C ASN A 63 -4.19 -16.00 -4.10
N ASN A 64 -4.68 -15.04 -3.34
CA ASN A 64 -5.75 -15.28 -2.39
C ASN A 64 -6.59 -14.02 -2.19
N TYR A 65 -7.51 -13.81 -3.09
CA TYR A 65 -8.40 -12.65 -3.07
C TYR A 65 -9.30 -12.58 -1.83
N LEU A 66 -9.46 -13.67 -1.09
CA LEU A 66 -10.32 -13.71 0.10
C LEU A 66 -9.65 -13.12 1.35
N THR A 67 -8.33 -13.16 1.40
CA THR A 67 -7.57 -12.72 2.57
C THR A 67 -6.41 -11.88 2.10
N TYR A 68 -6.56 -10.59 2.26
CA TYR A 68 -5.51 -9.65 1.98
C TYR A 68 -4.83 -9.20 3.27
N PHE A 69 -3.52 -9.30 3.27
CA PHE A 69 -2.67 -8.70 4.28
C PHE A 69 -2.48 -7.24 3.89
N GLY A 70 -3.46 -6.45 4.27
CA GLY A 70 -3.59 -5.11 3.80
C GLY A 70 -2.53 -4.18 4.33
N THR A 71 -2.38 -3.13 3.58
CA THR A 71 -1.68 -1.95 4.00
C THR A 71 -2.22 -1.49 5.35
N THR A 72 -1.37 -1.34 6.34
CA THR A 72 -1.75 -0.78 7.63
C THR A 72 -2.14 0.69 7.48
N MET A 73 -2.96 1.21 8.39
CA MET A 73 -3.37 2.62 8.32
C MET A 73 -2.17 3.57 8.40
N SER A 74 -1.20 3.24 9.25
CA SER A 74 0.04 4.01 9.35
C SER A 74 0.89 3.95 8.07
N ALA A 75 0.92 2.81 7.38
CA ALA A 75 1.64 2.68 6.11
C ALA A 75 0.97 3.52 5.01
N ILE A 76 -0.36 3.56 4.93
CA ILE A 76 -1.08 4.44 3.98
C ILE A 76 -0.67 5.89 4.18
N ASP A 77 -0.67 6.36 5.43
CA ASP A 77 -0.28 7.73 5.76
C ASP A 77 1.15 8.03 5.29
N ALA A 78 2.10 7.15 5.62
CA ALA A 78 3.50 7.32 5.28
C ALA A 78 3.75 7.22 3.76
N ILE A 79 3.15 6.25 3.08
CA ILE A 79 3.31 6.06 1.64
C ILE A 79 2.87 7.30 0.85
N VAL A 80 1.73 7.89 1.19
CA VAL A 80 1.25 9.10 0.50
C VAL A 80 2.21 10.27 0.73
N ASP A 81 2.73 10.45 1.94
CA ASP A 81 3.70 11.50 2.24
C ASP A 81 5.02 11.25 1.47
N GLU A 82 5.54 10.04 1.46
CA GLU A 82 6.75 9.67 0.72
C GLU A 82 6.62 9.87 -0.80
N VAL A 83 5.46 9.54 -1.39
CA VAL A 83 5.17 9.76 -2.81
C VAL A 83 5.20 11.25 -3.16
N VAL A 84 4.64 12.10 -2.30
CA VAL A 84 4.70 13.55 -2.47
C VAL A 84 6.13 14.07 -2.33
N GLU A 85 6.89 13.59 -1.34
CA GLU A 85 8.30 13.97 -1.16
C GLU A 85 9.19 13.52 -2.32
N MET A 86 8.87 12.41 -2.96
CA MET A 86 9.54 11.98 -4.19
C MET A 86 9.21 12.85 -5.39
N LYS A 87 8.21 13.72 -5.30
CA LYS A 87 7.65 14.48 -6.43
C LYS A 87 7.15 13.56 -7.55
N ALA A 88 6.64 12.39 -7.22
CA ALA A 88 5.97 11.55 -8.19
C ALA A 88 4.72 12.29 -8.71
N GLU A 89 4.51 12.23 -10.00
CA GLU A 89 3.41 12.96 -10.66
C GLU A 89 2.06 12.32 -10.37
N MET A 90 2.07 10.99 -10.17
CA MET A 90 0.87 10.22 -9.88
C MET A 90 1.18 9.02 -8.99
N LEU A 91 0.24 8.69 -8.13
CA LEU A 91 0.16 7.43 -7.42
C LEU A 91 -1.07 6.66 -7.91
N LEU A 92 -0.84 5.45 -8.42
CA LEU A 92 -1.89 4.47 -8.69
C LEU A 92 -1.79 3.36 -7.66
N VAL A 93 -2.87 3.09 -6.97
CA VAL A 93 -2.99 1.95 -6.06
C VAL A 93 -3.98 0.97 -6.67
N LEU A 94 -3.49 -0.18 -7.10
CA LEU A 94 -4.32 -1.24 -7.62
C LEU A 94 -4.97 -1.95 -6.46
N GLY A 95 -6.29 -1.86 -6.39
CA GLY A 95 -7.12 -2.61 -5.46
C GLY A 95 -7.68 -3.87 -6.10
N ALA A 96 -8.66 -4.45 -5.45
CA ALA A 96 -9.33 -5.66 -5.88
C ALA A 96 -9.85 -5.58 -7.32
N TYR A 97 -9.28 -6.39 -8.18
CA TYR A 97 -9.72 -6.55 -9.55
C TYR A 97 -10.54 -7.84 -9.69
N ASP A 98 -11.75 -7.69 -10.21
CA ASP A 98 -12.62 -8.81 -10.63
C ASP A 98 -12.95 -9.85 -9.55
N ALA A 99 -12.97 -9.44 -8.28
CA ALA A 99 -13.38 -10.32 -7.19
C ALA A 99 -14.47 -9.67 -6.33
N ASP A 100 -15.60 -10.35 -6.27
CA ASP A 100 -16.64 -10.06 -5.32
C ASP A 100 -16.14 -10.41 -3.90
N ASN A 101 -16.17 -9.49 -2.97
CA ASN A 101 -15.83 -9.71 -1.55
C ASN A 101 -14.34 -9.84 -1.18
N ILE A 102 -13.49 -9.01 -1.72
CA ILE A 102 -12.18 -8.82 -1.11
C ILE A 102 -12.33 -8.05 0.21
N TRP A 103 -11.61 -8.52 1.21
CA TRP A 103 -11.54 -7.95 2.55
C TRP A 103 -11.53 -6.42 2.53
N HIS A 104 -12.66 -5.83 2.93
CA HIS A 104 -12.83 -4.38 3.06
C HIS A 104 -12.35 -3.54 1.87
N SER A 105 -12.50 -4.05 0.64
CA SER A 105 -12.04 -3.34 -0.56
C SER A 105 -12.66 -1.94 -0.69
N GLU A 106 -13.95 -1.80 -0.38
CA GLU A 106 -14.64 -0.52 -0.42
C GLU A 106 -14.09 0.46 0.60
N MET A 107 -13.82 0.00 1.82
CA MET A 107 -13.21 0.81 2.88
C MET A 107 -11.81 1.26 2.49
N ARG A 108 -11.00 0.36 1.96
CA ARG A 108 -9.62 0.66 1.54
C ARG A 108 -9.58 1.62 0.38
N ASN A 109 -10.42 1.40 -0.64
CA ASN A 109 -10.56 2.32 -1.77
C ASN A 109 -11.02 3.72 -1.31
N TYR A 110 -11.94 3.78 -0.35
CA TYR A 110 -12.33 5.05 0.26
C TYR A 110 -11.16 5.73 0.96
N ILE A 111 -10.40 5.02 1.79
CA ILE A 111 -9.27 5.57 2.54
C ILE A 111 -8.20 6.08 1.57
N TRP A 112 -7.75 5.26 0.62
CA TRP A 112 -6.77 5.66 -0.38
C TRP A 112 -7.19 6.90 -1.16
N THR A 113 -8.40 6.89 -1.69
CA THR A 113 -8.93 8.01 -2.49
C THR A 113 -8.98 9.31 -1.68
N ARG A 114 -9.45 9.24 -0.44
CA ARG A 114 -9.54 10.42 0.44
C ARG A 114 -8.18 10.93 0.86
N LYS A 115 -7.25 10.01 1.18
CA LYS A 115 -5.89 10.36 1.59
C LYS A 115 -5.09 10.97 0.43
N MET A 116 -5.19 10.42 -0.77
CA MET A 116 -4.56 11.00 -1.97
C MET A 116 -5.14 12.38 -2.31
N ALA A 117 -6.43 12.58 -2.12
CA ALA A 117 -7.06 13.90 -2.36
C ALA A 117 -6.69 14.95 -1.30
N ASN A 118 -6.42 14.51 -0.07
CA ASN A 118 -6.02 15.39 1.03
C ASN A 118 -5.11 14.64 2.01
N ARG A 119 -3.81 14.81 1.87
CA ARG A 119 -2.79 14.13 2.67
C ARG A 119 -2.83 14.48 4.17
N SER A 120 -3.47 15.59 4.56
CA SER A 120 -3.60 15.94 5.99
C SER A 120 -4.59 15.08 6.76
N LEU A 121 -5.46 14.35 6.05
CA LEU A 121 -6.35 13.38 6.67
C LEU A 121 -5.54 12.20 7.20
N LYS A 122 -6.01 11.60 8.29
CA LYS A 122 -5.43 10.37 8.83
C LYS A 122 -6.19 9.15 8.33
N ALA A 123 -5.47 8.13 7.90
CA ALA A 123 -6.07 6.91 7.38
C ALA A 123 -6.96 6.22 8.44
N GLU A 124 -6.54 6.26 9.69
CA GLU A 124 -7.31 5.72 10.81
C GLU A 124 -8.65 6.44 11.02
N ASP A 125 -8.65 7.77 11.00
CA ASP A 125 -9.89 8.56 11.10
C ASP A 125 -10.82 8.28 9.92
N LEU A 126 -10.28 8.06 8.74
CA LEU A 126 -11.04 7.71 7.54
C LEU A 126 -11.63 6.31 7.65
N ARG A 127 -10.88 5.34 8.18
CA ARG A 127 -11.37 3.98 8.48
C ARG A 127 -12.56 4.06 9.42
N ASP A 128 -12.41 4.74 10.53
CA ASP A 128 -13.45 4.84 11.56
C ASP A 128 -14.72 5.52 11.03
N LYS A 129 -14.54 6.57 10.27
CA LYS A 129 -15.65 7.26 9.61
C LYS A 129 -16.36 6.37 8.58
N PHE A 130 -15.61 5.58 7.80
CA PHE A 130 -16.20 4.62 6.88
C PHE A 130 -17.02 3.57 7.65
N ILE A 131 -16.44 2.99 8.69
CA ILE A 131 -17.10 1.97 9.51
C ILE A 131 -18.44 2.48 10.07
N GLU A 132 -18.44 3.66 10.65
CA GLU A 132 -19.68 4.25 11.21
C GLU A 132 -20.76 4.48 10.16
N ASN A 133 -20.38 5.00 9.00
CA ASN A 133 -21.35 5.34 7.95
C ASN A 133 -21.84 4.14 7.14
N TYR A 134 -20.97 3.14 6.95
CA TYR A 134 -21.29 1.97 6.12
C TYR A 134 -21.99 0.87 6.91
N PHE A 135 -21.48 0.54 8.10
CA PHE A 135 -22.02 -0.54 8.94
C PHE A 135 -23.01 -0.05 9.98
N GLY A 136 -23.09 1.26 10.22
CA GLY A 136 -23.96 1.86 11.23
C GLY A 136 -23.39 1.80 12.65
N ALA A 137 -23.87 2.71 13.50
CA ALA A 137 -23.34 2.91 14.86
C ALA A 137 -23.38 1.65 15.74
N GLN A 138 -24.37 0.77 15.54
CA GLN A 138 -24.52 -0.44 16.36
C GLN A 138 -23.43 -1.48 16.08
N ALA A 139 -22.97 -1.60 14.82
CA ALA A 139 -21.95 -2.55 14.43
C ALA A 139 -20.53 -1.95 14.49
N ALA A 140 -20.42 -0.63 14.47
CA ALA A 140 -19.16 0.07 14.30
C ALA A 140 -18.07 -0.35 15.30
N SER A 141 -18.41 -0.51 16.59
CA SER A 141 -17.43 -0.90 17.61
C SER A 141 -16.86 -2.32 17.37
N TYR A 142 -17.69 -3.25 16.93
CA TYR A 142 -17.27 -4.63 16.64
C TYR A 142 -16.40 -4.70 15.39
N ILE A 143 -16.79 -3.98 14.34
CA ILE A 143 -16.02 -3.93 13.09
C ILE A 143 -14.67 -3.26 13.33
N ARG A 144 -14.63 -2.17 14.11
CA ARG A 144 -13.39 -1.49 14.46
C ARG A 144 -12.45 -2.43 15.23
N ALA A 145 -12.94 -3.08 16.29
CA ALA A 145 -12.15 -4.03 17.06
C ALA A 145 -11.58 -5.15 16.19
N TYR A 146 -12.38 -5.68 15.26
CA TYR A 146 -11.93 -6.68 14.33
C TYR A 146 -10.82 -6.19 13.39
N CYS A 147 -10.93 -4.97 12.87
CA CYS A 147 -9.87 -4.37 12.05
C CYS A 147 -8.58 -4.15 12.87
N GLU A 148 -8.70 -3.71 14.11
CA GLU A 148 -7.58 -3.47 15.01
C GLU A 148 -6.88 -4.78 15.41
N ASP A 149 -7.63 -5.81 15.74
CA ASP A 149 -7.10 -7.14 16.02
C ASP A 149 -6.35 -7.70 14.81
N TYR A 150 -6.90 -7.51 13.62
CA TYR A 150 -6.30 -7.94 12.37
C TYR A 150 -4.98 -7.20 12.12
N ASP A 151 -4.97 -5.87 12.18
CA ASP A 151 -3.77 -5.05 11.99
C ASP A 151 -2.69 -5.41 13.03
N SER A 152 -3.07 -5.61 14.29
CA SER A 152 -2.17 -6.00 15.37
C SER A 152 -1.56 -7.37 15.15
N TYR A 153 -2.37 -8.35 14.76
CA TYR A 153 -1.88 -9.71 14.48
C TYR A 153 -0.77 -9.72 13.44
N TYR A 154 -0.90 -8.96 12.37
CA TYR A 154 0.10 -8.91 11.31
C TYR A 154 1.33 -8.08 11.68
N SER A 155 1.16 -7.04 12.47
CA SER A 155 2.29 -6.25 12.99
C SER A 155 3.14 -7.06 13.96
N ASP A 156 2.52 -7.82 14.84
CA ASP A 156 3.20 -8.57 15.90
C ASP A 156 3.87 -9.86 15.40
N ASN A 157 3.42 -10.41 14.27
CA ASN A 157 3.91 -11.68 13.74
C ASN A 157 4.83 -11.54 12.52
N ASP A 158 5.32 -10.35 12.24
CA ASP A 158 6.14 -10.08 11.05
C ASP A 158 7.39 -10.97 10.95
N ALA A 159 8.06 -11.24 12.07
CA ALA A 159 9.25 -12.09 12.10
C ALA A 159 8.97 -13.54 11.69
N ASN A 160 7.74 -14.03 11.86
CA ASN A 160 7.33 -15.38 11.52
C ASN A 160 6.84 -15.52 10.06
N TYR A 161 6.60 -14.41 9.42
CA TYR A 161 6.03 -14.35 8.07
C TYR A 161 6.82 -13.44 7.15
N PRO A 162 8.10 -13.74 6.87
CA PRO A 162 8.89 -12.92 5.95
C PRO A 162 8.29 -13.00 4.55
N VAL A 163 7.85 -11.88 4.02
CA VAL A 163 7.38 -11.78 2.63
C VAL A 163 8.54 -11.98 1.68
N LYS A 164 8.71 -13.17 1.17
CA LYS A 164 9.76 -13.46 0.18
C LYS A 164 9.36 -13.02 -1.22
N ASN A 165 8.10 -13.13 -1.56
CA ASN A 165 7.48 -12.57 -2.78
C ASN A 165 6.00 -12.41 -2.46
N GLY A 166 5.37 -11.33 -2.85
CA GLY A 166 3.96 -11.04 -2.55
C GLY A 166 2.97 -12.17 -2.86
N ASN A 167 3.42 -13.23 -3.49
CA ASN A 167 2.62 -14.36 -3.92
C ASN A 167 2.70 -15.60 -3.01
N GLU A 168 3.73 -15.79 -2.20
CA GLU A 168 3.90 -17.03 -1.41
C GLU A 168 3.33 -16.96 0.00
N TYR A 169 3.09 -15.76 0.46
CA TYR A 169 2.75 -15.47 1.84
C TYR A 169 1.35 -15.95 2.26
N TYR A 170 0.42 -15.95 1.35
CA TYR A 170 -1.00 -15.94 1.66
C TYR A 170 -1.67 -17.32 1.79
N SER A 171 -0.99 -18.38 1.43
CA SER A 171 -1.61 -19.70 1.41
C SER A 171 -1.53 -20.45 2.73
N ARG A 172 -0.74 -20.00 3.71
CA ARG A 172 -0.43 -20.81 4.89
C ARG A 172 -0.99 -20.33 6.21
N VAL A 173 -1.32 -19.04 6.33
CA VAL A 173 -1.49 -18.43 7.66
C VAL A 173 -2.91 -18.48 8.19
N ILE A 174 -3.90 -18.39 7.36
CA ILE A 174 -5.29 -18.17 7.84
C ILE A 174 -6.08 -19.45 8.03
N VAL A 175 -5.65 -20.57 7.49
CA VAL A 175 -6.43 -21.81 7.52
C VAL A 175 -6.06 -22.74 8.68
N SER A 176 -4.95 -22.49 9.38
CA SER A 176 -4.41 -23.46 10.34
C SER A 176 -4.62 -23.16 11.82
N GLU A 177 -5.13 -21.98 12.22
CA GLU A 177 -5.15 -21.60 13.64
C GLU A 177 -6.49 -21.07 14.17
N HIS A 178 -7.59 -21.23 13.43
CA HIS A 178 -8.95 -20.89 13.95
C HIS A 178 -9.91 -22.05 13.84
#